data_e6d4c42b1ac5ece32ebb19320e5b3ac6
#
_entry.id   e6d4c42b1ac5ece32ebb19320e5b3ac6
#
_cell.length_a   1.000
_cell.length_b   1.000
_cell.length_c   1.000
_cell.angle_alpha   90.00
_cell.angle_beta   90.00
_cell.angle_gamma   90.00
#
_symmetry.space_group_name_H-M   'P 1'
#
loop_
_entity.id
_entity.type
_entity.pdbx_description
1 polymer ?
#
loop_
_entity_poly.entity_id
_entity_poly.type
_entity_poly.pdbx_seq_one_letter_code
_entity_poly.pdbx_strand_id
1 'polypeptide(L)'
;MPTHVPSATFKTRVRDESVGGDNPFRWQELSTDDIFKGKKVVVFSLPGAFTPTCSTSHLPRYEELHDEFKALGVDQIICISVNDAFVMYQWGLKQNAKNVFLLPDGSGEFTRKMGMLVDKDNVGFGYRSWRYSMLVDNGEIKKMFVEPGFGDNCPTDPFEVSDADTMLNYLKASG
;
A
#
# COMPACT_ATOMS: atom_id res chain seq x y z
N MET A 1 -10.62 -11.87 -9.56
CA MET A 1 -9.37 -11.30 -8.99
C MET A 1 -8.21 -11.53 -9.95
N PRO A 2 -7.34 -10.55 -10.17
CA PRO A 2 -6.19 -10.75 -11.03
C PRO A 2 -5.20 -11.73 -10.41
N THR A 3 -4.50 -12.49 -11.26
CA THR A 3 -3.44 -13.40 -10.82
C THR A 3 -2.07 -12.75 -10.84
N HIS A 4 -1.95 -11.63 -11.53
CA HIS A 4 -0.74 -10.82 -11.63
C HIS A 4 -1.07 -9.36 -11.35
N VAL A 5 -0.10 -8.62 -10.83
CA VAL A 5 -0.28 -7.19 -10.62
C VAL A 5 -0.45 -6.48 -11.97
N PRO A 6 -1.42 -5.55 -12.07
CA PRO A 6 -1.66 -4.86 -13.34
C PRO A 6 -0.56 -3.87 -13.67
N SER A 7 -0.42 -3.58 -14.97
CA SER A 7 0.50 -2.54 -15.43
C SER A 7 -0.01 -1.17 -15.04
N ALA A 8 0.79 -0.43 -14.31
CA ALA A 8 0.45 0.91 -13.87
C ALA A 8 1.72 1.74 -13.69
N THR A 9 1.56 3.05 -13.66
CA THR A 9 2.64 4.00 -13.41
C THR A 9 2.29 4.82 -12.16
N PHE A 10 3.25 4.92 -11.25
CA PHE A 10 3.10 5.67 -10.01
C PHE A 10 3.94 6.94 -10.08
N LYS A 11 3.32 8.09 -9.81
CA LYS A 11 4.00 9.38 -9.74
C LYS A 11 4.48 9.59 -8.32
N THR A 12 5.78 9.44 -8.11
CA THR A 12 6.40 9.59 -6.78
C THR A 12 7.33 10.79 -6.75
N ARG A 13 7.71 11.20 -5.55
CA ARG A 13 8.72 12.24 -5.35
C ARG A 13 9.85 11.68 -4.50
N VAL A 14 11.08 11.94 -4.92
CA VAL A 14 12.26 11.49 -4.20
C VAL A 14 13.14 12.68 -3.87
N ARG A 15 13.84 12.58 -2.73
CA ARG A 15 14.83 13.57 -2.34
C ARG A 15 16.04 13.44 -3.25
N ASP A 16 16.47 14.57 -3.82
CA ASP A 16 17.61 14.62 -4.73
C ASP A 16 18.37 15.92 -4.48
N GLU A 17 19.47 15.81 -3.76
CA GLU A 17 20.28 16.96 -3.35
C GLU A 17 20.85 17.74 -4.55
N SER A 18 20.97 17.09 -5.73
CA SER A 18 21.43 17.76 -6.95
C SER A 18 20.46 18.85 -7.45
N VAL A 19 19.17 18.77 -7.03
CA VAL A 19 18.18 19.80 -7.36
C VAL A 19 18.51 21.13 -6.69
N GLY A 20 19.04 21.09 -5.46
CA GLY A 20 19.39 22.27 -4.68
C GLY A 20 18.19 22.99 -4.09
N GLY A 21 18.45 24.06 -3.33
CA GLY A 21 17.42 24.87 -2.69
C GLY A 21 16.85 24.25 -1.43
N ASP A 22 15.79 24.85 -0.91
CA ASP A 22 15.19 24.44 0.36
C ASP A 22 14.28 23.20 0.25
N ASN A 23 13.93 22.81 -0.99
CA ASN A 23 13.05 21.67 -1.24
C ASN A 23 13.64 20.80 -2.36
N PRO A 24 14.72 20.05 -2.05
CA PRO A 24 15.46 19.30 -3.07
C PRO A 24 14.79 17.97 -3.42
N PHE A 25 13.60 18.03 -4.00
CA PHE A 25 12.83 16.87 -4.43
C PHE A 25 12.59 16.95 -5.94
N ARG A 26 12.53 15.77 -6.57
CA ARG A 26 12.16 15.65 -7.98
C ARG A 26 11.09 14.57 -8.14
N TRP A 27 10.36 14.67 -9.24
CA TRP A 27 9.43 13.61 -9.61
C TRP A 27 10.19 12.37 -10.05
N GLN A 28 9.65 11.22 -9.69
CA GLN A 28 10.12 9.91 -10.16
C GLN A 28 8.91 9.08 -10.54
N GLU A 29 8.90 8.56 -11.75
CA GLU A 29 7.89 7.61 -12.17
C GLU A 29 8.39 6.21 -11.90
N LEU A 30 7.55 5.40 -11.23
CA LEU A 30 7.81 3.98 -11.02
C LEU A 30 6.73 3.18 -11.75
N SER A 31 7.15 2.21 -12.55
CA SER A 31 6.23 1.26 -13.16
C SER A 31 5.98 0.09 -12.23
N THR A 32 4.94 -0.69 -12.54
CA THR A 32 4.68 -1.95 -11.84
C THR A 32 5.92 -2.85 -11.85
N ASP A 33 6.60 -2.96 -13.00
CA ASP A 33 7.82 -3.78 -13.11
C ASP A 33 8.94 -3.29 -12.20
N ASP A 34 9.12 -1.97 -12.09
CA ASP A 34 10.15 -1.40 -11.22
C ASP A 34 9.95 -1.82 -9.75
N ILE A 35 8.70 -2.01 -9.35
CA ILE A 35 8.35 -2.30 -7.98
C ILE A 35 8.36 -3.81 -7.68
N PHE A 36 7.84 -4.62 -8.59
CA PHE A 36 7.52 -6.01 -8.31
C PHE A 36 8.44 -7.03 -8.98
N LYS A 37 9.07 -6.68 -10.09
CA LYS A 37 9.83 -7.67 -10.88
C LYS A 37 11.02 -8.21 -10.09
N GLY A 38 11.09 -9.54 -9.98
CA GLY A 38 12.17 -10.22 -9.29
C GLY A 38 12.17 -10.08 -7.78
N LYS A 39 11.06 -9.60 -7.19
CA LYS A 39 10.97 -9.34 -5.75
C LYS A 39 9.77 -10.04 -5.13
N LYS A 40 9.94 -10.43 -3.87
CA LYS A 40 8.85 -10.91 -3.02
C LYS A 40 8.37 -9.75 -2.15
N VAL A 41 7.15 -9.31 -2.38
CA VAL A 41 6.62 -8.07 -1.81
C VAL A 41 5.31 -8.36 -1.07
N VAL A 42 5.19 -7.81 0.14
CA VAL A 42 3.91 -7.74 0.83
C VAL A 42 3.32 -6.35 0.59
N VAL A 43 2.11 -6.32 0.06
CA VAL A 43 1.39 -5.08 -0.19
C VAL A 43 0.16 -5.02 0.71
N PHE A 44 -0.08 -3.88 1.32
CA PHE A 44 -1.39 -3.60 1.91
C PHE A 44 -1.91 -2.27 1.38
N SER A 45 -3.22 -2.19 1.22
CA SER A 45 -3.87 -0.99 0.72
C SER A 45 -5.02 -0.61 1.65
N LEU A 46 -5.33 0.68 1.68
CA LEU A 46 -6.23 1.23 2.68
C LEU A 46 -6.95 2.45 2.11
N PRO A 47 -8.07 2.87 2.75
CA PRO A 47 -8.87 3.99 2.22
C PRO A 47 -8.21 5.34 2.22
N GLY A 48 -7.19 5.56 3.03
CA GLY A 48 -6.51 6.85 2.95
C GLY A 48 -5.54 7.14 4.06
N ALA A 49 -4.47 7.87 3.69
CA ALA A 49 -3.54 8.43 4.63
C ALA A 49 -4.27 9.36 5.61
N PHE A 50 -3.80 9.41 6.85
CA PHE A 50 -4.35 10.23 7.93
C PHE A 50 -5.74 9.82 8.42
N THR A 51 -6.35 8.77 7.88
CA THR A 51 -7.61 8.26 8.41
C THR A 51 -7.36 7.40 9.65
N PRO A 52 -8.35 7.24 10.57
CA PRO A 52 -8.08 6.64 11.88
C PRO A 52 -7.49 5.23 11.88
N THR A 53 -8.16 4.24 11.30
CA THR A 53 -7.69 2.85 11.31
C THR A 53 -6.36 2.69 10.57
N CYS A 54 -6.21 3.40 9.46
CA CYS A 54 -4.98 3.37 8.66
C CYS A 54 -3.77 3.88 9.46
N SER A 55 -3.98 4.91 10.26
CA SER A 55 -2.92 5.58 11.01
C SER A 55 -2.64 4.96 12.38
N THR A 56 -3.63 4.32 13.01
CA THR A 56 -3.48 3.80 14.38
C THR A 56 -3.19 2.31 14.42
N SER A 57 -3.61 1.55 13.41
CA SER A 57 -3.55 0.09 13.47
C SER A 57 -2.91 -0.55 12.25
N HIS A 58 -3.30 -0.16 11.03
CA HIS A 58 -2.87 -0.87 9.83
C HIS A 58 -1.38 -0.65 9.55
N LEU A 59 -0.98 0.58 9.28
CA LEU A 59 0.43 0.91 8.98
C LEU A 59 1.37 0.63 10.16
N PRO A 60 1.07 1.05 11.40
CA PRO A 60 2.02 0.85 12.49
C PRO A 60 2.41 -0.59 12.74
N ARG A 61 1.48 -1.53 12.63
CA ARG A 61 1.77 -2.94 12.87
C ARG A 61 2.66 -3.54 11.79
N TYR A 62 2.47 -3.16 10.53
CA TYR A 62 3.40 -3.59 9.47
C TYR A 62 4.80 -3.04 9.70
N GLU A 63 4.91 -1.80 10.16
CA GLU A 63 6.19 -1.20 10.48
C GLU A 63 6.89 -1.93 11.65
N GLU A 64 6.13 -2.30 12.69
CA GLU A 64 6.65 -3.05 13.84
C GLU A 64 7.18 -4.43 13.44
N LEU A 65 6.48 -5.12 12.54
CA LEU A 65 6.81 -6.49 12.14
C LEU A 65 7.74 -6.58 10.94
N HIS A 66 8.28 -5.46 10.47
CA HIS A 66 9.11 -5.40 9.27
C HIS A 66 10.25 -6.42 9.29
N ASP A 67 11.00 -6.53 10.39
CA ASP A 67 12.16 -7.43 10.47
C ASP A 67 11.71 -8.89 10.44
N GLU A 68 10.57 -9.22 11.00
CA GLU A 68 10.03 -10.58 10.95
C GLU A 68 9.62 -10.95 9.52
N PHE A 69 9.04 -10.02 8.76
CA PHE A 69 8.75 -10.23 7.34
C PHE A 69 10.04 -10.45 6.55
N LYS A 70 11.05 -9.64 6.80
CA LYS A 70 12.34 -9.80 6.12
C LYS A 70 12.97 -11.16 6.40
N ALA A 71 12.88 -11.64 7.62
CA ALA A 71 13.40 -12.96 8.00
C ALA A 71 12.68 -14.11 7.25
N LEU A 72 11.47 -13.87 6.73
CA LEU A 72 10.72 -14.84 5.94
C LEU A 72 10.91 -14.66 4.42
N GLY A 73 11.88 -13.85 4.01
CA GLY A 73 12.24 -13.69 2.60
C GLY A 73 11.47 -12.59 1.88
N VAL A 74 10.75 -11.75 2.60
CA VAL A 74 10.07 -10.59 2.00
C VAL A 74 11.10 -9.49 1.73
N ASP A 75 11.21 -9.06 0.48
CA ASP A 75 12.16 -8.03 0.08
C ASP A 75 11.70 -6.63 0.49
N GLN A 76 10.39 -6.38 0.45
CA GLN A 76 9.84 -5.06 0.75
C GLN A 76 8.38 -5.16 1.19
N ILE A 77 8.00 -4.27 2.09
CA ILE A 77 6.60 -4.05 2.47
C ILE A 77 6.17 -2.72 1.87
N ILE A 78 5.03 -2.70 1.17
CA ILE A 78 4.52 -1.54 0.47
C ILE A 78 3.10 -1.25 0.90
N CYS A 79 2.83 0.02 1.22
CA CYS A 79 1.48 0.52 1.45
C CYS A 79 1.06 1.34 0.23
N ILE A 80 -0.04 0.95 -0.41
CA ILE A 80 -0.60 1.67 -1.55
C ILE A 80 -1.88 2.37 -1.10
N SER A 81 -2.00 3.64 -1.44
CA SER A 81 -3.20 4.41 -1.14
C SER A 81 -3.52 5.36 -2.29
N VAL A 82 -4.81 5.62 -2.51
CA VAL A 82 -5.26 6.62 -3.49
C VAL A 82 -5.09 8.00 -2.86
N ASN A 83 -3.85 8.38 -2.74
CA ASN A 83 -3.39 9.68 -2.25
C ASN A 83 -2.18 10.07 -3.09
N ASP A 84 -1.95 11.37 -3.24
CA ASP A 84 -0.81 11.85 -4.00
C ASP A 84 0.52 11.72 -3.23
N ALA A 85 1.62 11.98 -3.93
CA ALA A 85 2.96 11.84 -3.39
C ALA A 85 3.22 12.78 -2.20
N PHE A 86 2.62 13.95 -2.19
CA PHE A 86 2.81 14.93 -1.11
C PHE A 86 2.14 14.44 0.19
N VAL A 87 0.90 13.97 0.06
CA VAL A 87 0.16 13.43 1.20
C VAL A 87 0.86 12.19 1.77
N MET A 88 1.29 11.27 0.92
CA MET A 88 1.98 10.05 1.36
C MET A 88 3.30 10.38 2.05
N TYR A 89 4.04 11.35 1.55
CA TYR A 89 5.28 11.79 2.17
C TYR A 89 5.04 12.34 3.58
N GLN A 90 4.08 13.24 3.72
CA GLN A 90 3.77 13.84 5.04
C GLN A 90 3.21 12.81 6.01
N TRP A 91 2.39 11.88 5.53
CA TRP A 91 1.87 10.80 6.36
C TRP A 91 3.00 9.90 6.85
N GLY A 92 3.96 9.59 5.98
CA GLY A 92 5.14 8.81 6.36
C GLY A 92 5.95 9.48 7.47
N LEU A 93 6.14 10.80 7.39
CA LEU A 93 6.80 11.56 8.44
C LEU A 93 6.02 11.52 9.75
N LYS A 94 4.71 11.74 9.68
CA LYS A 94 3.84 11.74 10.86
C LYS A 94 3.79 10.38 11.54
N GLN A 95 3.79 9.30 10.74
CA GLN A 95 3.75 7.92 11.23
C GLN A 95 5.15 7.39 11.61
N ASN A 96 6.20 8.15 11.32
CA ASN A 96 7.58 7.70 11.51
C ASN A 96 7.82 6.38 10.77
N ALA A 97 7.27 6.27 9.55
CA ALA A 97 7.40 5.07 8.72
C ALA A 97 8.77 5.05 8.04
N LYS A 98 9.64 4.16 8.49
CA LYS A 98 11.03 4.06 8.01
C LYS A 98 11.24 2.88 7.08
N ASN A 99 10.50 1.80 7.27
CA ASN A 99 10.72 0.52 6.62
C ASN A 99 9.64 0.17 5.62
N VAL A 100 8.41 0.65 5.82
CA VAL A 100 7.31 0.46 4.88
C VAL A 100 7.39 1.54 3.81
N PHE A 101 7.42 1.14 2.54
CA PHE A 101 7.39 2.08 1.43
C PHE A 101 5.95 2.53 1.18
N LEU A 102 5.70 3.82 1.29
CA LEU A 102 4.39 4.41 1.04
C LEU A 102 4.31 4.81 -0.43
N LEU A 103 3.57 4.02 -1.22
CA LEU A 103 3.48 4.19 -2.67
C LEU A 103 2.20 4.95 -3.02
N PRO A 104 2.34 6.16 -3.60
CA PRO A 104 1.16 6.96 -3.97
C PRO A 104 0.53 6.43 -5.26
N ASP A 105 -0.74 6.07 -5.18
CA ASP A 105 -1.57 5.76 -6.34
C ASP A 105 -2.57 6.91 -6.53
N GLY A 106 -2.05 8.13 -6.72
CA GLY A 106 -2.84 9.36 -6.68
C GLY A 106 -3.96 9.41 -7.70
N SER A 107 -3.75 8.82 -8.88
CA SER A 107 -4.77 8.75 -9.93
C SER A 107 -5.69 7.54 -9.78
N GLY A 108 -5.41 6.64 -8.85
CA GLY A 108 -6.19 5.42 -8.66
C GLY A 108 -6.05 4.39 -9.74
N GLU A 109 -5.04 4.52 -10.61
CA GLU A 109 -4.87 3.60 -11.75
C GLU A 109 -4.65 2.16 -11.32
N PHE A 110 -3.70 1.93 -10.43
CA PHE A 110 -3.41 0.58 -9.94
C PHE A 110 -4.61 0.01 -9.17
N THR A 111 -5.19 0.82 -8.29
CA THR A 111 -6.35 0.42 -7.48
C THR A 111 -7.53 0.06 -8.37
N ARG A 112 -7.81 0.85 -9.40
CA ARG A 112 -8.88 0.59 -10.36
C ARG A 112 -8.62 -0.72 -11.13
N LYS A 113 -7.42 -0.92 -11.62
CA LYS A 113 -7.06 -2.13 -12.39
C LYS A 113 -7.03 -3.37 -11.52
N MET A 114 -6.77 -3.23 -10.23
CA MET A 114 -6.89 -4.33 -9.26
C MET A 114 -8.34 -4.69 -8.95
N GLY A 115 -9.30 -3.86 -9.36
CA GLY A 115 -10.70 -4.06 -9.03
C GLY A 115 -11.04 -3.66 -7.59
N MET A 116 -10.22 -2.81 -6.96
CA MET A 116 -10.35 -2.42 -5.55
C MET A 116 -10.75 -0.96 -5.36
N LEU A 117 -11.06 -0.23 -6.44
CA LEU A 117 -11.49 1.17 -6.33
C LEU A 117 -12.96 1.21 -5.94
N VAL A 118 -13.27 1.92 -4.87
CA VAL A 118 -14.63 2.07 -4.35
C VAL A 118 -14.96 3.54 -4.13
N ASP A 119 -16.26 3.86 -4.21
CA ASP A 119 -16.79 5.16 -3.88
C ASP A 119 -16.96 5.25 -2.37
N LYS A 120 -16.43 6.31 -1.78
CA LYS A 120 -16.55 6.61 -0.34
C LYS A 120 -17.11 8.01 -0.10
N ASP A 121 -18.07 8.42 -0.93
CA ASP A 121 -18.73 9.70 -0.78
C ASP A 121 -19.50 9.81 0.53
N ASN A 122 -19.94 8.68 1.09
CA ASN A 122 -20.63 8.65 2.39
C ASN A 122 -19.80 9.27 3.53
N VAL A 123 -18.45 9.29 3.37
CA VAL A 123 -17.56 9.94 4.35
C VAL A 123 -16.76 11.09 3.72
N GLY A 124 -17.14 11.50 2.51
CA GLY A 124 -16.51 12.64 1.84
C GLY A 124 -15.13 12.36 1.27
N PHE A 125 -14.79 11.10 1.03
CA PHE A 125 -13.46 10.73 0.54
C PHE A 125 -13.36 10.67 -0.99
N GLY A 126 -14.49 10.55 -1.69
CA GLY A 126 -14.49 10.25 -3.12
C GLY A 126 -14.06 8.81 -3.38
N TYR A 127 -13.36 8.59 -4.49
CA TYR A 127 -12.89 7.26 -4.85
C TYR A 127 -11.61 6.92 -4.10
N ARG A 128 -11.59 5.77 -3.43
CA ARG A 128 -10.46 5.29 -2.65
C ARG A 128 -10.28 3.80 -2.84
N SER A 129 -9.17 3.26 -2.32
CA SER A 129 -8.95 1.82 -2.31
C SER A 129 -9.78 1.15 -1.23
N TRP A 130 -10.33 -0.01 -1.55
CA TRP A 130 -10.80 -0.95 -0.54
C TRP A 130 -9.61 -1.44 0.27
N ARG A 131 -9.84 -1.87 1.50
CA ARG A 131 -8.78 -2.34 2.39
C ARG A 131 -8.49 -3.81 2.11
N TYR A 132 -7.24 -4.11 1.79
CA TYR A 132 -6.78 -5.47 1.53
C TYR A 132 -5.28 -5.59 1.77
N SER A 133 -4.78 -6.83 1.81
CA SER A 133 -3.36 -7.12 1.72
C SER A 133 -3.12 -8.24 0.72
N MET A 134 -1.90 -8.32 0.20
CA MET A 134 -1.54 -9.39 -0.72
C MET A 134 -0.04 -9.69 -0.65
N LEU A 135 0.29 -10.95 -0.98
CA LEU A 135 1.65 -11.39 -1.18
C LEU A 135 1.88 -11.52 -2.68
N VAL A 136 2.92 -10.86 -3.17
CA VAL A 136 3.29 -10.82 -4.58
C VAL A 136 4.70 -11.35 -4.74
N ASP A 137 4.90 -12.30 -5.63
CA ASP A 137 6.22 -12.85 -5.93
C ASP A 137 6.49 -12.70 -7.43
N ASN A 138 7.46 -11.86 -7.77
CA ASN A 138 7.81 -11.54 -9.15
C ASN A 138 6.58 -11.16 -9.99
N GLY A 139 5.72 -10.32 -9.44
CA GLY A 139 4.50 -9.83 -10.09
C GLY A 139 3.30 -10.79 -10.02
N GLU A 140 3.48 -12.02 -9.58
CA GLU A 140 2.39 -12.97 -9.41
C GLU A 140 1.77 -12.83 -8.02
N ILE A 141 0.45 -12.68 -7.96
CA ILE A 141 -0.28 -12.57 -6.69
C ILE A 141 -0.48 -13.97 -6.13
N LYS A 142 0.22 -14.26 -5.04
CA LYS A 142 0.19 -15.59 -4.39
C LYS A 142 -0.96 -15.73 -3.42
N LYS A 143 -1.36 -14.64 -2.77
CA LYS A 143 -2.43 -14.63 -1.78
C LYS A 143 -2.99 -13.23 -1.63
N MET A 144 -4.32 -13.12 -1.49
CA MET A 144 -4.99 -11.87 -1.14
C MET A 144 -5.88 -12.07 0.08
N PHE A 145 -5.85 -11.08 0.96
CA PHE A 145 -6.79 -10.98 2.08
C PHE A 145 -7.61 -9.70 1.86
N VAL A 146 -8.83 -9.86 1.41
CA VAL A 146 -9.74 -8.74 1.12
C VAL A 146 -10.73 -8.60 2.27
N GLU A 147 -10.86 -7.40 2.82
CA GLU A 147 -11.80 -7.18 3.92
C GLU A 147 -13.24 -7.45 3.47
N PRO A 148 -14.07 -8.03 4.35
CA PRO A 148 -15.45 -8.34 3.99
C PRO A 148 -16.29 -7.07 3.78
N GLY A 149 -17.37 -7.17 3.02
CA GLY A 149 -18.28 -6.07 2.78
C GLY A 149 -17.89 -5.17 1.61
N PHE A 150 -17.04 -5.65 0.73
CA PHE A 150 -16.58 -4.89 -0.45
C PHE A 150 -17.76 -4.25 -1.19
N GLY A 151 -17.66 -2.97 -1.43
CA GLY A 151 -18.66 -2.21 -2.19
C GLY A 151 -18.54 -0.71 -1.97
N ASP A 152 -19.31 0.02 -2.78
CA ASP A 152 -19.36 1.46 -2.67
C ASP A 152 -20.14 1.89 -1.42
N ASN A 153 -19.69 2.99 -0.80
CA ASN A 153 -20.33 3.60 0.35
C ASN A 153 -20.62 2.61 1.50
N CYS A 154 -19.68 1.70 1.72
CA CYS A 154 -19.77 0.76 2.83
C CYS A 154 -19.93 1.53 4.15
N PRO A 155 -20.93 1.20 4.99
CA PRO A 155 -21.18 1.97 6.21
C PRO A 155 -20.13 1.76 7.31
N THR A 156 -19.27 0.75 7.16
CA THR A 156 -18.23 0.43 8.13
C THR A 156 -16.86 0.47 7.48
N ASP A 157 -15.80 0.45 8.29
CA ASP A 157 -14.41 0.35 7.84
C ASP A 157 -13.83 -0.95 8.41
N PRO A 158 -14.09 -2.10 7.75
CA PRO A 158 -13.66 -3.38 8.29
C PRO A 158 -12.14 -3.53 8.30
N PHE A 159 -11.65 -4.13 9.37
CA PHE A 159 -10.23 -4.42 9.55
C PHE A 159 -10.08 -5.74 10.31
N GLU A 160 -10.25 -6.85 9.59
CA GLU A 160 -10.30 -8.20 10.17
C GLU A 160 -9.26 -9.16 9.60
N VAL A 161 -8.91 -9.03 8.31
CA VAL A 161 -8.10 -10.03 7.61
C VAL A 161 -6.86 -9.46 6.92
N SER A 162 -6.77 -8.15 6.72
CA SER A 162 -5.67 -7.51 5.98
C SER A 162 -4.54 -7.02 6.88
N ASP A 163 -4.61 -7.32 8.17
CA ASP A 163 -3.62 -6.91 9.15
C ASP A 163 -2.29 -7.64 8.98
N ALA A 164 -1.25 -7.07 9.56
CA ALA A 164 0.12 -7.59 9.43
C ALA A 164 0.26 -8.98 10.07
N ASP A 165 -0.37 -9.22 11.20
CA ASP A 165 -0.27 -10.52 11.90
C ASP A 165 -0.87 -11.64 11.05
N THR A 166 -1.99 -11.40 10.38
CA THR A 166 -2.61 -12.39 9.49
C THR A 166 -1.68 -12.76 8.34
N MET A 167 -1.07 -11.77 7.70
CA MET A 167 -0.11 -12.00 6.60
C MET A 167 1.14 -12.71 7.11
N LEU A 168 1.66 -12.31 8.26
CA LEU A 168 2.85 -12.92 8.84
C LEU A 168 2.60 -14.40 9.16
N ASN A 169 1.46 -14.71 9.74
CA ASN A 169 1.08 -16.10 10.05
C ASN A 169 0.91 -16.94 8.80
N TYR A 170 0.35 -16.35 7.73
CA TYR A 170 0.26 -17.03 6.44
C TYR A 170 1.65 -17.37 5.90
N LEU A 171 2.60 -16.45 5.97
CA LEU A 171 3.97 -16.67 5.51
C LEU A 171 4.67 -17.75 6.33
N LYS A 172 4.49 -17.77 7.62
CA LYS A 172 5.07 -18.79 8.51
C LYS A 172 4.53 -20.18 8.20
N ALA A 173 3.25 -20.28 7.90
CA ALA A 173 2.59 -21.56 7.58
C ALA A 173 2.97 -22.06 6.18
N SER A 174 3.29 -21.15 5.24
CA SER A 174 3.61 -21.48 3.85
C SER A 174 5.10 -21.76 3.62
N GLY A 175 5.90 -21.25 4.51
CA GLY A 175 7.34 -21.39 4.44
C GLY A 175 7.85 -22.55 5.23
#